data_a77b023c8297c9705e19fab304dd8331
#
_entry.id   a77b023c8297c9705e19fab304dd8331
#
_cell.length_a   1.000
_cell.length_b   1.000
_cell.length_c   1.000
_cell.angle_alpha   90.00
_cell.angle_beta   90.00
_cell.angle_gamma   90.00
#
_symmetry.space_group_name_H-M   'P 1'
#
loop_
_entity.id
_entity.type
_entity.pdbx_description
1 polymer ?
#
loop_
_entity_poly.entity_id
_entity_poly.type
_entity_poly.pdbx_seq_one_letter_code
_entity_poly.pdbx_strand_id
1 'polypeptide(L)'
;MKGSSTDEWISISDMMAGLMMIFLLIAIAFMYQTDQEKKAMADIAVEFERSRNDLNQALRDEFRDDLPVWGAEILDDNTFRFNEPQVLFARNSAEINDKFKLILNNFFPRYLAILSKDQFKSEIEEVRVEGHTSSDWRGADSRQVAYIKNARLSQNRSFSVLDYIHAMQASDRHRDWLQKVLRANGLSSAKPVISTTGCLLYTSDAADE
;
A
#
# COMPACT_ATOMS: atom_id res chain seq x y z
N MET A 1 -66.47 43.32 21.05
CA MET A 1 -65.50 42.96 20.07
C MET A 1 -64.24 42.32 20.78
N LYS A 2 -64.23 41.03 21.06
CA LYS A 2 -63.15 40.33 21.70
C LYS A 2 -63.01 38.84 21.20
N GLY A 3 -63.05 38.65 19.88
CA GLY A 3 -62.97 37.34 19.29
C GLY A 3 -61.88 37.15 18.25
N SER A 4 -61.17 38.21 17.80
CA SER A 4 -60.27 38.09 16.64
C SER A 4 -58.82 37.63 16.99
N SER A 5 -58.35 37.89 18.20
CA SER A 5 -56.96 37.57 18.57
C SER A 5 -56.71 36.09 18.91
N THR A 6 -57.72 35.39 19.40
CA THR A 6 -57.63 33.96 19.71
C THR A 6 -57.63 33.08 18.45
N ASP A 7 -58.39 33.46 17.45
CA ASP A 7 -58.47 32.73 16.18
C ASP A 7 -57.18 32.89 15.35
N GLU A 8 -56.53 34.06 15.39
CA GLU A 8 -55.23 34.29 14.75
C GLU A 8 -54.11 33.48 15.40
N TRP A 9 -54.08 33.37 16.73
CA TRP A 9 -53.10 32.54 17.46
C TRP A 9 -53.25 31.04 17.20
N ILE A 10 -54.47 30.54 17.05
CA ILE A 10 -54.76 29.16 16.73
C ILE A 10 -54.29 28.85 15.30
N SER A 11 -54.53 29.74 14.34
CA SER A 11 -54.08 29.57 12.95
C SER A 11 -52.54 29.58 12.83
N ILE A 12 -51.84 30.44 13.58
CA ILE A 12 -50.37 30.48 13.61
C ILE A 12 -49.80 29.22 14.23
N SER A 13 -50.40 28.73 15.32
CA SER A 13 -49.96 27.50 15.99
C SER A 13 -50.11 26.29 15.08
N ASP A 14 -51.17 26.22 14.29
CA ASP A 14 -51.43 25.11 13.37
C ASP A 14 -50.42 25.14 12.19
N MET A 15 -50.11 26.33 11.66
CA MET A 15 -49.05 26.48 10.66
C MET A 15 -47.67 26.09 11.21
N MET A 16 -47.36 26.48 12.44
CA MET A 16 -46.07 26.07 13.08
C MET A 16 -46.02 24.57 13.32
N ALA A 17 -47.11 23.94 13.74
CA ALA A 17 -47.17 22.48 13.90
C ALA A 17 -46.98 21.73 12.57
N GLY A 18 -47.60 22.22 11.50
CA GLY A 18 -47.43 21.68 10.16
C GLY A 18 -45.99 21.84 9.64
N LEU A 19 -45.38 23.01 9.89
CA LEU A 19 -43.96 23.21 9.54
C LEU A 19 -43.02 22.30 10.30
N MET A 20 -43.25 22.12 11.63
CA MET A 20 -42.48 21.19 12.43
C MET A 20 -42.58 19.73 11.94
N MET A 21 -43.79 19.30 11.53
CA MET A 21 -43.98 17.94 10.93
C MET A 21 -43.16 17.76 9.65
N ILE A 22 -43.15 18.77 8.78
CA ILE A 22 -42.35 18.71 7.55
C ILE A 22 -40.86 18.61 7.87
N PHE A 23 -40.36 19.43 8.77
CA PHE A 23 -38.95 19.34 9.20
C PHE A 23 -38.60 17.99 9.83
N LEU A 24 -39.51 17.43 10.62
CA LEU A 24 -39.29 16.13 11.23
C LEU A 24 -39.25 15.01 10.16
N LEU A 25 -40.11 15.05 9.18
CA LEU A 25 -40.09 14.10 8.04
C LEU A 25 -38.82 14.24 7.22
N ILE A 26 -38.35 15.45 6.94
CA ILE A 26 -37.10 15.71 6.26
C ILE A 26 -35.92 15.17 7.08
N ALA A 27 -35.91 15.42 8.40
CA ALA A 27 -34.85 14.93 9.27
C ALA A 27 -34.80 13.40 9.32
N ILE A 28 -35.94 12.72 9.37
CA ILE A 28 -36.03 11.26 9.31
C ILE A 28 -35.53 10.75 7.95
N ALA A 29 -35.92 11.39 6.85
CA ALA A 29 -35.47 11.03 5.51
C ALA A 29 -33.95 11.16 5.37
N PHE A 30 -33.36 12.24 5.86
CA PHE A 30 -31.91 12.43 5.89
C PHE A 30 -31.20 11.38 6.77
N MET A 31 -31.76 11.09 7.95
CA MET A 31 -31.18 10.07 8.84
C MET A 31 -31.21 8.70 8.18
N TYR A 32 -32.29 8.33 7.52
CA TYR A 32 -32.39 7.08 6.78
C TYR A 32 -31.38 6.99 5.63
N GLN A 33 -31.27 8.07 4.83
CA GLN A 33 -30.29 8.12 3.73
C GLN A 33 -28.85 7.97 4.26
N THR A 34 -28.50 8.72 5.33
CA THR A 34 -27.15 8.64 5.94
C THR A 34 -26.85 7.26 6.49
N ASP A 35 -27.84 6.57 7.07
CA ASP A 35 -27.65 5.20 7.57
C ASP A 35 -27.40 4.21 6.42
N GLN A 36 -28.11 4.34 5.30
CA GLN A 36 -27.87 3.53 4.10
C GLN A 36 -26.48 3.75 3.52
N GLU A 37 -26.03 5.01 3.43
CA GLU A 37 -24.69 5.34 2.94
C GLU A 37 -23.59 4.77 3.84
N LYS A 38 -23.76 4.85 5.17
CA LYS A 38 -22.83 4.26 6.14
C LYS A 38 -22.75 2.74 6.03
N LYS A 39 -23.90 2.06 5.84
CA LYS A 39 -23.93 0.60 5.64
C LYS A 39 -23.21 0.21 4.36
N ALA A 40 -23.48 0.90 3.25
CA ALA A 40 -22.81 0.63 1.98
C ALA A 40 -21.29 0.83 2.07
N MET A 41 -20.82 1.88 2.76
CA MET A 41 -19.38 2.10 3.01
C MET A 41 -18.78 1.01 3.90
N ALA A 42 -19.51 0.56 4.92
CA ALA A 42 -19.04 -0.52 5.79
C ALA A 42 -18.91 -1.84 5.03
N ASP A 43 -19.87 -2.17 4.17
CA ASP A 43 -19.85 -3.38 3.36
C ASP A 43 -18.67 -3.38 2.38
N ILE A 44 -18.39 -2.24 1.72
CA ILE A 44 -17.22 -2.08 0.84
C ILE A 44 -15.92 -2.25 1.62
N ALA A 45 -15.81 -1.66 2.81
CA ALA A 45 -14.62 -1.80 3.65
C ALA A 45 -14.37 -3.25 4.07
N VAL A 46 -15.42 -3.99 4.43
CA VAL A 46 -15.32 -5.41 4.81
C VAL A 46 -14.90 -6.26 3.60
N GLU A 47 -15.45 -6.00 2.42
CA GLU A 47 -15.09 -6.73 1.20
C GLU A 47 -13.64 -6.46 0.80
N PHE A 48 -13.18 -5.21 0.88
CA PHE A 48 -11.79 -4.83 0.64
C PHE A 48 -10.82 -5.52 1.61
N GLU A 49 -11.12 -5.52 2.91
CA GLU A 49 -10.31 -6.22 3.92
C GLU A 49 -10.27 -7.73 3.67
N ARG A 50 -11.39 -8.32 3.27
CA ARG A 50 -11.44 -9.74 2.92
C ARG A 50 -10.57 -10.06 1.72
N SER A 51 -10.68 -9.31 0.63
CA SER A 51 -9.86 -9.51 -0.57
C SER A 51 -8.37 -9.34 -0.28
N ARG A 52 -8.02 -8.34 0.53
CA ARG A 52 -6.63 -8.13 0.99
C ARG A 52 -6.09 -9.32 1.78
N ASN A 53 -6.91 -9.89 2.69
CA ASN A 53 -6.54 -11.06 3.49
C ASN A 53 -6.45 -12.32 2.63
N ASP A 54 -7.35 -12.51 1.68
CA ASP A 54 -7.34 -13.64 0.74
C ASP A 54 -6.08 -13.60 -0.15
N LEU A 55 -5.68 -12.40 -0.61
CA LEU A 55 -4.42 -12.22 -1.32
C LEU A 55 -3.21 -12.53 -0.43
N ASN A 56 -3.18 -12.03 0.81
CA ASN A 56 -2.10 -12.31 1.76
C ASN A 56 -1.95 -13.82 2.00
N GLN A 57 -3.06 -14.51 2.22
CA GLN A 57 -3.07 -15.94 2.42
C GLN A 57 -2.55 -16.69 1.18
N ALA A 58 -3.01 -16.31 -0.02
CA ALA A 58 -2.56 -16.91 -1.27
C ALA A 58 -1.04 -16.73 -1.50
N LEU A 59 -0.50 -15.55 -1.16
CA LEU A 59 0.93 -15.28 -1.24
C LEU A 59 1.71 -16.11 -0.21
N ARG A 60 1.26 -16.16 1.03
CA ARG A 60 1.91 -16.96 2.09
C ARG A 60 1.90 -18.46 1.78
N ASP A 61 0.81 -18.97 1.24
CA ASP A 61 0.69 -20.38 0.88
C ASP A 61 1.62 -20.75 -0.28
N GLU A 62 1.72 -19.88 -1.29
CA GLU A 62 2.57 -20.08 -2.45
C GLU A 62 4.06 -20.07 -2.11
N PHE A 63 4.50 -19.14 -1.24
CA PHE A 63 5.91 -18.90 -0.97
C PHE A 63 6.40 -19.43 0.39
N ARG A 64 5.58 -20.20 1.08
CA ARG A 64 5.86 -20.71 2.45
C ARG A 64 7.25 -21.33 2.59
N ASP A 65 7.62 -22.18 1.64
CA ASP A 65 8.87 -22.93 1.69
C ASP A 65 10.06 -22.10 1.18
N ASP A 66 9.80 -21.10 0.36
CA ASP A 66 10.84 -20.26 -0.25
C ASP A 66 11.28 -19.11 0.67
N LEU A 67 10.34 -18.55 1.45
CA LEU A 67 10.60 -17.39 2.31
C LEU A 67 11.81 -17.54 3.22
N PRO A 68 11.99 -18.67 3.96
CA PRO A 68 13.15 -18.86 4.81
C PRO A 68 14.46 -18.97 4.01
N VAL A 69 14.40 -19.58 2.81
CA VAL A 69 15.57 -19.78 1.93
C VAL A 69 16.04 -18.46 1.34
N TRP A 70 15.09 -17.55 1.06
CA TRP A 70 15.40 -16.23 0.50
C TRP A 70 15.71 -15.17 1.57
N GLY A 71 15.56 -15.50 2.86
CA GLY A 71 15.65 -14.51 3.94
C GLY A 71 14.59 -13.43 3.80
N ALA A 72 13.38 -13.84 3.41
CA ALA A 72 12.26 -12.93 3.12
C ALA A 72 11.07 -13.22 4.03
N GLU A 73 10.17 -12.23 4.16
CA GLU A 73 8.92 -12.34 4.88
C GLU A 73 7.80 -11.63 4.14
N ILE A 74 6.55 -12.03 4.39
CA ILE A 74 5.35 -11.35 3.89
C ILE A 74 4.65 -10.72 5.07
N LEU A 75 4.44 -9.40 5.00
CA LEU A 75 3.73 -8.64 6.01
C LEU A 75 2.21 -8.69 5.78
N ASP A 76 1.43 -8.23 6.77
CA ASP A 76 -0.03 -8.26 6.71
C ASP A 76 -0.61 -7.25 5.68
N ASP A 77 0.20 -6.30 5.22
CA ASP A 77 -0.14 -5.36 4.14
C ASP A 77 0.24 -5.86 2.73
N ASN A 78 0.55 -7.16 2.59
CA ASN A 78 1.01 -7.81 1.36
C ASN A 78 2.41 -7.38 0.90
N THR A 79 3.17 -6.69 1.76
CA THR A 79 4.55 -6.32 1.46
C THR A 79 5.46 -7.55 1.54
N PHE A 80 6.17 -7.82 0.45
CA PHE A 80 7.28 -8.78 0.41
C PHE A 80 8.56 -8.06 0.85
N ARG A 81 9.14 -8.48 1.97
CA ARG A 81 10.34 -7.89 2.54
C ARG A 81 11.50 -8.87 2.49
N PHE A 82 12.64 -8.43 1.96
CA PHE A 82 13.91 -9.14 2.04
C PHE A 82 14.74 -8.56 3.19
N ASN A 83 15.15 -9.42 4.13
CA ASN A 83 15.82 -8.98 5.38
C ASN A 83 17.34 -8.85 5.21
N GLU A 84 17.92 -9.40 4.14
CA GLU A 84 19.36 -9.37 3.87
C GLU A 84 19.70 -8.53 2.63
N PRO A 85 19.87 -7.21 2.76
CA PRO A 85 20.13 -6.33 1.63
C PRO A 85 21.41 -6.62 0.86
N GLN A 86 22.43 -7.21 1.54
CA GLN A 86 23.71 -7.59 0.92
C GLN A 86 23.56 -8.75 -0.09
N VAL A 87 22.49 -9.53 0.05
CA VAL A 87 22.15 -10.60 -0.89
C VAL A 87 21.58 -10.04 -2.19
N LEU A 88 21.01 -8.84 -2.14
CA LEU A 88 20.29 -8.23 -3.25
C LEU A 88 21.20 -7.41 -4.16
N PHE A 89 22.07 -6.60 -3.55
CA PHE A 89 22.94 -5.65 -4.24
C PHE A 89 24.32 -5.60 -3.60
N ALA A 90 25.35 -5.36 -4.40
CA ALA A 90 26.67 -5.03 -3.86
C ALA A 90 26.63 -3.65 -3.17
N ARG A 91 27.60 -3.41 -2.27
CA ARG A 91 27.73 -2.14 -1.54
C ARG A 91 27.81 -0.96 -2.53
N ASN A 92 27.06 0.10 -2.28
CA ASN A 92 27.00 1.30 -3.12
C ASN A 92 26.63 1.04 -4.60
N SER A 93 26.11 -0.14 -4.91
CA SER A 93 25.69 -0.54 -6.25
C SER A 93 24.15 -0.65 -6.34
N ALA A 94 23.64 -0.35 -7.51
CA ALA A 94 22.27 -0.63 -7.91
C ALA A 94 22.19 -1.83 -8.87
N GLU A 95 23.31 -2.48 -9.14
CA GLU A 95 23.34 -3.69 -9.97
C GLU A 95 22.82 -4.88 -9.18
N ILE A 96 21.83 -5.58 -9.76
CA ILE A 96 21.23 -6.77 -9.17
C ILE A 96 22.26 -7.90 -9.23
N ASN A 97 22.59 -8.50 -8.09
CA ASN A 97 23.52 -9.61 -8.07
C ASN A 97 22.86 -10.90 -8.59
N ASP A 98 23.69 -11.90 -8.92
CA ASP A 98 23.20 -13.13 -9.55
C ASP A 98 22.30 -13.96 -8.61
N LYS A 99 22.56 -13.93 -7.30
CA LYS A 99 21.69 -14.61 -6.32
C LYS A 99 20.29 -13.99 -6.32
N PHE A 100 20.20 -12.67 -6.37
CA PHE A 100 18.91 -11.99 -6.41
C PHE A 100 18.20 -12.18 -7.76
N LYS A 101 18.92 -12.21 -8.88
CA LYS A 101 18.34 -12.58 -10.18
C LYS A 101 17.70 -13.96 -10.15
N LEU A 102 18.36 -14.96 -9.51
CA LEU A 102 17.79 -16.29 -9.35
C LEU A 102 16.50 -16.26 -8.50
N ILE A 103 16.47 -15.49 -7.42
CA ILE A 103 15.27 -15.30 -6.59
C ILE A 103 14.17 -14.67 -7.44
N LEU A 104 14.44 -13.56 -8.13
CA LEU A 104 13.46 -12.87 -8.95
C LEU A 104 12.91 -13.74 -10.08
N ASN A 105 13.75 -14.56 -10.72
CA ASN A 105 13.33 -15.49 -11.78
C ASN A 105 12.37 -16.58 -11.28
N ASN A 106 12.51 -16.99 -10.02
CA ASN A 106 11.58 -17.93 -9.39
C ASN A 106 10.34 -17.22 -8.83
N PHE A 107 10.54 -16.11 -8.11
CA PHE A 107 9.50 -15.36 -7.41
C PHE A 107 8.51 -14.69 -8.38
N PHE A 108 9.03 -13.87 -9.30
CA PHE A 108 8.17 -12.93 -10.01
C PHE A 108 7.13 -13.58 -10.92
N PRO A 109 7.42 -14.66 -11.68
CA PRO A 109 6.39 -15.33 -12.48
C PRO A 109 5.24 -15.90 -11.66
N ARG A 110 5.54 -16.48 -10.49
CA ARG A 110 4.54 -17.04 -9.57
C ARG A 110 3.73 -15.95 -8.89
N TYR A 111 4.39 -14.88 -8.44
CA TYR A 111 3.76 -13.69 -7.90
C TYR A 111 2.79 -13.07 -8.90
N LEU A 112 3.22 -12.88 -10.14
CA LEU A 112 2.41 -12.34 -11.21
C LEU A 112 1.21 -13.25 -11.54
N ALA A 113 1.37 -14.58 -11.48
CA ALA A 113 0.28 -15.52 -11.69
C ALA A 113 -0.81 -15.41 -10.59
N ILE A 114 -0.44 -15.08 -9.36
CA ILE A 114 -1.40 -14.83 -8.29
C ILE A 114 -2.11 -13.48 -8.51
N LEU A 115 -1.35 -12.41 -8.71
CA LEU A 115 -1.90 -11.06 -8.87
C LEU A 115 -2.80 -10.92 -10.10
N SER A 116 -2.53 -11.72 -11.16
CA SER A 116 -3.29 -11.67 -12.40
C SER A 116 -4.60 -12.45 -12.38
N LYS A 117 -4.94 -13.15 -11.27
CA LYS A 117 -6.25 -13.79 -11.11
C LYS A 117 -7.34 -12.73 -11.11
N ASP A 118 -8.47 -13.01 -11.76
CA ASP A 118 -9.58 -12.06 -11.93
C ASP A 118 -10.06 -11.46 -10.61
N GLN A 119 -10.07 -12.27 -9.54
CA GLN A 119 -10.48 -11.86 -8.20
C GLN A 119 -9.59 -10.80 -7.54
N PHE A 120 -8.31 -10.68 -7.93
CA PHE A 120 -7.37 -9.73 -7.37
C PHE A 120 -7.02 -8.60 -8.33
N LYS A 121 -6.93 -8.93 -9.62
CA LYS A 121 -6.40 -8.02 -10.65
C LYS A 121 -7.12 -6.69 -10.75
N SER A 122 -8.45 -6.70 -10.58
CA SER A 122 -9.28 -5.49 -10.66
C SER A 122 -9.15 -4.58 -9.44
N GLU A 123 -8.70 -5.13 -8.30
CA GLU A 123 -8.56 -4.41 -7.03
C GLU A 123 -7.15 -3.87 -6.80
N ILE A 124 -6.18 -4.34 -7.58
CA ILE A 124 -4.80 -3.88 -7.48
C ILE A 124 -4.65 -2.55 -8.22
N GLU A 125 -4.52 -1.47 -7.46
CA GLU A 125 -4.24 -0.14 -7.98
C GLU A 125 -2.75 0.06 -8.27
N GLU A 126 -1.88 -0.48 -7.40
CA GLU A 126 -0.44 -0.28 -7.50
C GLU A 126 0.35 -1.47 -6.94
N VAL A 127 1.43 -1.82 -7.64
CA VAL A 127 2.48 -2.73 -7.17
C VAL A 127 3.77 -1.92 -7.09
N ARG A 128 4.34 -1.77 -5.90
CA ARG A 128 5.52 -0.95 -5.66
C ARG A 128 6.76 -1.78 -5.40
N VAL A 129 7.82 -1.49 -6.11
CA VAL A 129 9.17 -1.92 -5.77
C VAL A 129 9.81 -0.81 -4.95
N GLU A 130 9.98 -1.01 -3.66
CA GLU A 130 10.54 -0.02 -2.76
C GLU A 130 12.01 -0.31 -2.48
N GLY A 131 12.86 0.69 -2.71
CA GLY A 131 14.27 0.66 -2.38
C GLY A 131 14.51 1.40 -1.06
N HIS A 132 15.21 0.75 -0.13
CA HIS A 132 15.61 1.32 1.15
C HIS A 132 17.13 1.36 1.27
N THR A 133 17.66 2.32 2.02
CA THR A 133 19.08 2.45 2.34
C THR A 133 19.25 2.89 3.79
N SER A 134 20.48 2.79 4.32
CA SER A 134 20.84 3.39 5.59
C SER A 134 20.75 4.92 5.56
N SER A 135 20.79 5.56 6.73
CA SER A 135 20.88 7.02 6.86
C SER A 135 22.28 7.57 6.58
N ASP A 136 23.28 6.70 6.63
CA ASP A 136 24.68 7.08 6.58
C ASP A 136 25.27 6.90 5.19
N TRP A 137 26.25 7.73 4.88
CA TRP A 137 27.04 7.65 3.65
C TRP A 137 28.51 7.99 3.95
N ARG A 138 29.40 7.03 3.83
CA ARG A 138 30.84 7.26 4.09
C ARG A 138 31.38 8.34 3.15
N GLY A 139 32.04 9.34 3.71
CA GLY A 139 32.61 10.47 2.95
C GLY A 139 31.58 11.49 2.47
N ALA A 140 30.43 11.57 3.13
CA ALA A 140 29.51 12.68 2.93
C ALA A 140 29.90 13.85 3.83
N ASP A 141 29.98 15.05 3.24
CA ASP A 141 30.33 16.29 3.96
C ASP A 141 29.23 16.76 4.92
N SER A 142 28.00 16.27 4.75
CA SER A 142 26.86 16.61 5.58
C SER A 142 25.77 15.54 5.52
N ARG A 143 24.86 15.55 6.52
CA ARG A 143 23.67 14.69 6.52
C ARG A 143 22.78 14.89 5.28
N GLN A 144 22.68 16.11 4.79
CA GLN A 144 21.91 16.43 3.60
C GLN A 144 22.53 15.78 2.34
N VAL A 145 23.84 15.80 2.20
CA VAL A 145 24.57 15.14 1.12
C VAL A 145 24.40 13.62 1.22
N ALA A 146 24.53 13.05 2.42
CA ALA A 146 24.29 11.62 2.66
C ALA A 146 22.84 11.22 2.26
N TYR A 147 21.85 12.00 2.68
CA TYR A 147 20.45 11.76 2.33
C TYR A 147 20.21 11.73 0.82
N ILE A 148 20.72 12.73 0.08
CA ILE A 148 20.53 12.80 -1.39
C ILE A 148 21.22 11.63 -2.10
N LYS A 149 22.43 11.24 -1.66
CA LYS A 149 23.14 10.07 -2.22
C LYS A 149 22.36 8.78 -1.96
N ASN A 150 21.87 8.59 -0.75
CA ASN A 150 21.06 7.43 -0.37
C ASN A 150 19.71 7.41 -1.11
N ALA A 151 19.04 8.55 -1.27
CA ALA A 151 17.81 8.65 -2.03
C ALA A 151 18.02 8.25 -3.50
N ARG A 152 19.10 8.70 -4.11
CA ARG A 152 19.46 8.30 -5.48
C ARG A 152 19.78 6.81 -5.58
N LEU A 153 20.54 6.27 -4.63
CA LEU A 153 20.90 4.85 -4.61
C LEU A 153 19.66 3.98 -4.45
N SER A 154 18.77 4.32 -3.51
CA SER A 154 17.51 3.58 -3.29
C SER A 154 16.61 3.61 -4.51
N GLN A 155 16.49 4.78 -5.18
CA GLN A 155 15.74 4.92 -6.43
C GLN A 155 16.34 4.08 -7.57
N ASN A 156 17.65 4.08 -7.72
CA ASN A 156 18.33 3.30 -8.75
C ASN A 156 18.15 1.78 -8.51
N ARG A 157 18.22 1.33 -7.24
CA ARG A 157 17.98 -0.08 -6.89
C ARG A 157 16.58 -0.53 -7.21
N SER A 158 15.56 0.23 -6.81
CA SER A 158 14.17 -0.11 -7.13
C SER A 158 13.91 -0.09 -8.64
N PHE A 159 14.51 0.86 -9.35
CA PHE A 159 14.41 0.93 -10.80
C PHE A 159 15.09 -0.26 -11.50
N SER A 160 16.28 -0.68 -11.04
CA SER A 160 16.96 -1.86 -11.60
C SER A 160 16.11 -3.13 -11.46
N VAL A 161 15.42 -3.30 -10.31
CA VAL A 161 14.50 -4.43 -10.13
C VAL A 161 13.32 -4.32 -11.08
N LEU A 162 12.69 -3.13 -11.18
CA LEU A 162 11.58 -2.90 -12.10
C LEU A 162 11.97 -3.23 -13.55
N ASP A 163 13.11 -2.73 -14.00
CA ASP A 163 13.64 -2.96 -15.35
C ASP A 163 13.86 -4.46 -15.60
N TYR A 164 14.49 -5.14 -14.63
CA TYR A 164 14.75 -6.57 -14.72
C TYR A 164 13.46 -7.40 -14.82
N ILE A 165 12.49 -7.19 -13.95
CA ILE A 165 11.22 -7.93 -13.96
C ILE A 165 10.35 -7.59 -15.17
N HIS A 166 10.42 -6.34 -15.67
CA HIS A 166 9.70 -5.93 -16.86
C HIS A 166 10.27 -6.58 -18.14
N ALA A 167 11.58 -6.89 -18.16
CA ALA A 167 12.25 -7.58 -19.26
C ALA A 167 12.01 -9.11 -19.26
N MET A 168 11.45 -9.67 -18.18
CA MET A 168 11.18 -11.11 -18.12
C MET A 168 10.10 -11.53 -19.10
N GLN A 169 10.26 -12.72 -19.72
CA GLN A 169 9.25 -13.31 -20.62
C GLN A 169 7.88 -13.51 -19.92
N ALA A 170 7.88 -13.79 -18.61
CA ALA A 170 6.66 -13.90 -17.81
C ALA A 170 5.82 -12.61 -17.83
N SER A 171 6.44 -11.45 -18.02
CA SER A 171 5.80 -10.15 -18.06
C SER A 171 5.08 -9.88 -19.40
N ASP A 172 5.42 -10.58 -20.48
CA ASP A 172 4.91 -10.27 -21.84
C ASP A 172 3.39 -10.29 -21.93
N ARG A 173 2.74 -11.28 -21.31
CA ARG A 173 1.27 -11.42 -21.34
C ARG A 173 0.55 -10.35 -20.52
N HIS A 174 1.25 -9.72 -19.57
CA HIS A 174 0.69 -8.77 -18.61
C HIS A 174 1.29 -7.38 -18.75
N ARG A 175 2.06 -7.12 -19.82
CA ARG A 175 2.84 -5.90 -20.03
C ARG A 175 2.01 -4.63 -19.90
N ASP A 176 0.86 -4.56 -20.58
CA ASP A 176 0.00 -3.38 -20.54
C ASP A 176 -0.59 -3.11 -19.16
N TRP A 177 -0.88 -4.16 -18.41
CA TRP A 177 -1.35 -4.05 -17.03
C TRP A 177 -0.22 -3.65 -16.09
N LEU A 178 0.95 -4.30 -16.20
CA LEU A 178 2.13 -3.95 -15.40
C LEU A 178 2.54 -2.49 -15.60
N GLN A 179 2.51 -1.97 -16.82
CA GLN A 179 2.80 -0.55 -17.08
C GLN A 179 1.85 0.41 -16.35
N LYS A 180 0.61 -0.03 -16.09
CA LYS A 180 -0.37 0.78 -15.36
C LYS A 180 -0.17 0.72 -13.85
N VAL A 181 0.23 -0.43 -13.30
CA VAL A 181 0.24 -0.65 -11.85
C VAL A 181 1.64 -0.71 -11.24
N LEU A 182 2.69 -1.09 -11.99
CA LEU A 182 4.03 -1.29 -11.45
C LEU A 182 4.78 0.04 -11.31
N ARG A 183 5.35 0.28 -10.12
CA ARG A 183 6.11 1.51 -9.79
C ARG A 183 7.41 1.15 -9.09
N ALA A 184 8.41 2.02 -9.23
CA ALA A 184 9.70 1.92 -8.53
C ALA A 184 9.90 3.18 -7.69
N ASN A 185 10.06 3.03 -6.38
CA ASN A 185 10.15 4.11 -5.41
C ASN A 185 11.41 3.96 -4.57
N GLY A 186 12.25 5.00 -4.55
CA GLY A 186 13.40 5.08 -3.65
C GLY A 186 13.05 5.85 -2.39
N LEU A 187 13.01 5.16 -1.25
CA LEU A 187 12.59 5.75 0.03
C LEU A 187 13.76 6.21 0.89
N SER A 188 15.03 5.98 0.47
CA SER A 188 16.19 6.29 1.30
C SER A 188 16.05 5.70 2.71
N SER A 189 16.32 6.49 3.73
CA SER A 189 16.10 6.17 5.15
C SER A 189 14.80 6.74 5.72
N ALA A 190 13.87 7.23 4.89
CA ALA A 190 12.64 7.88 5.35
C ALA A 190 11.69 6.93 6.09
N LYS A 191 11.70 5.65 5.72
CA LYS A 191 10.99 4.58 6.44
C LYS A 191 12.00 3.50 6.81
N PRO A 192 12.66 3.62 7.97
CA PRO A 192 13.63 2.61 8.39
C PRO A 192 12.94 1.26 8.59
N VAL A 193 13.51 0.23 8.02
CA VAL A 193 13.03 -1.13 8.21
C VAL A 193 13.58 -1.64 9.55
N ILE A 194 12.68 -1.91 10.48
CA ILE A 194 13.01 -2.41 11.82
C ILE A 194 12.73 -3.92 11.84
N SER A 195 13.67 -4.70 12.37
CA SER A 195 13.47 -6.13 12.60
C SER A 195 12.42 -6.35 13.71
N THR A 196 11.87 -7.56 13.80
CA THR A 196 10.99 -7.98 14.90
C THR A 196 11.66 -7.87 16.29
N THR A 197 12.98 -7.77 16.34
CA THR A 197 13.77 -7.55 17.56
C THR A 197 14.05 -6.08 17.85
N GLY A 198 13.48 -5.14 17.06
CA GLY A 198 13.66 -3.70 17.24
C GLY A 198 14.98 -3.13 16.68
N CYS A 199 15.77 -3.92 15.98
CA CYS A 199 17.03 -3.49 15.35
C CYS A 199 16.77 -2.95 13.93
N LEU A 200 17.48 -1.88 13.54
CA LEU A 200 17.45 -1.38 12.16
C LEU A 200 18.09 -2.40 11.23
N LEU A 201 17.37 -2.91 10.24
CA LEU A 201 17.85 -3.91 9.29
C LEU A 201 18.91 -3.38 8.30
N TYR A 202 19.11 -2.06 8.23
CA TYR A 202 20.00 -1.40 7.26
C TYR A 202 21.17 -0.63 7.91
N THR A 203 21.66 -1.09 9.08
CA THR A 203 22.81 -0.44 9.74
C THR A 203 24.17 -0.85 9.18
N SER A 204 24.25 -1.82 8.29
CA SER A 204 25.52 -2.46 7.90
C SER A 204 26.25 -1.85 6.68
N ASP A 205 25.68 -0.85 6.00
CA ASP A 205 26.43 -0.16 4.92
C ASP A 205 27.49 0.84 5.46
N ALA A 206 27.47 1.13 6.76
CA ALA A 206 28.36 2.12 7.39
C ALA A 206 29.37 1.56 8.41
N ALA A 207 29.26 0.33 8.83
CA ALA A 207 30.18 -0.25 9.80
C ALA A 207 30.83 -1.52 9.24
N ASP A 208 32.06 -1.45 9.07
CA ASP A 208 33.21 -2.30 9.29
C ASP A 208 34.28 -2.08 8.23
N GLU A 209 35.49 -1.93 8.77
CA GLU A 209 36.76 -1.67 8.10
C GLU A 209 37.09 -2.59 6.96
#